data_321838f5304933f27bbf1f92c5e87a1e
#
_entry.id   321838f5304933f27bbf1f92c5e87a1e
#
_cell.length_a   1.000
_cell.length_b   1.000
_cell.length_c   1.000
_cell.angle_alpha   90.00
_cell.angle_beta   90.00
_cell.angle_gamma   90.00
#
_symmetry.space_group_name_H-M   'P 1'
#
loop_
_entity.id
_entity.type
_entity.pdbx_description
1 polymer ?
#
loop_
_entity_poly.entity_id
_entity_poly.type
_entity_poly.pdbx_seq_one_letter_code
_entity_poly.pdbx_strand_id
1 'polypeptide(L)'
;MKRALLLVAVFAAGCGGGGGRDKPVTLALDFTPNAVHAPIYAAVRKGYDRDHGIRLRIRQPGSAPDALKLIAAGKVDVGVLDIHDLGLARERGSDFVGVGALVQRPLAAIIARSDVKRPRDLEGRRVGVSGLPSDPAVLKAVMQNDGGDESQARLVTIGFSAVPNLIDKRVEAVPAFWNAEGVVLKRRGVPIREFRVDDYGAPRYPEVVLFTTRRMIERHRATVKAVVDSVRDGVNDVLRHPAPAVRDIARAGNSDEGLVRAQLEAVSPAFRPALVLQRKALDGWASWDARFGILKRRPDVGRSFDFSLAR
;
A
#
# COMPACT_ATOMS: atom_id res chain seq x y z
N MET A 1 16.78 59.65 59.46
CA MET A 1 16.56 58.17 59.54
C MET A 1 15.69 57.76 58.36
N LYS A 2 16.28 57.33 57.24
CA LYS A 2 15.53 56.90 56.04
C LYS A 2 15.62 55.38 55.97
N ARG A 3 14.45 54.70 56.07
CA ARG A 3 14.33 53.23 55.89
C ARG A 3 14.19 52.91 54.41
N ALA A 4 15.14 52.21 53.84
CA ALA A 4 15.03 51.67 52.51
C ALA A 4 14.25 50.34 52.54
N LEU A 5 13.19 50.26 51.75
CA LEU A 5 12.42 49.04 51.52
C LEU A 5 13.04 48.28 50.34
N LEU A 6 13.57 47.08 50.61
CA LEU A 6 14.05 46.18 49.55
C LEU A 6 12.87 45.38 48.99
N LEU A 7 12.51 45.63 47.72
CA LEU A 7 11.56 44.81 47.02
C LEU A 7 12.29 43.60 46.40
N VAL A 8 11.99 42.41 46.90
CA VAL A 8 12.42 41.12 46.32
C VAL A 8 11.44 40.76 45.21
N ALA A 9 11.88 40.87 43.96
CA ALA A 9 11.13 40.36 42.80
C ALA A 9 11.37 38.86 42.64
N VAL A 10 10.36 38.06 42.92
CA VAL A 10 10.35 36.61 42.66
C VAL A 10 10.07 36.41 41.17
N PHE A 11 11.08 36.06 40.43
CA PHE A 11 10.91 35.55 39.04
C PHE A 11 10.34 34.13 39.10
N ALA A 12 9.03 33.99 38.87
CA ALA A 12 8.44 32.70 38.57
C ALA A 12 8.92 32.26 37.16
N ALA A 13 9.84 31.30 37.14
CA ALA A 13 10.20 30.59 35.91
C ALA A 13 9.01 29.76 35.45
N GLY A 14 8.17 30.32 34.60
CA GLY A 14 7.11 29.61 33.93
C GLY A 14 7.78 28.58 33.00
N CYS A 15 7.64 27.28 33.36
CA CYS A 15 7.85 26.17 32.40
C CYS A 15 6.85 26.33 31.26
N GLY A 16 7.22 27.09 30.23
CA GLY A 16 6.51 27.13 28.98
C GLY A 16 6.71 25.79 28.29
N GLY A 17 5.71 24.90 28.44
CA GLY A 17 5.57 23.71 27.61
C GLY A 17 5.51 24.17 26.15
N GLY A 18 6.61 24.06 25.41
CA GLY A 18 6.68 24.32 24.00
C GLY A 18 5.80 23.31 23.28
N GLY A 19 4.56 23.68 23.00
CA GLY A 19 3.69 23.01 22.04
C GLY A 19 4.32 23.15 20.66
N GLY A 20 5.30 22.30 20.33
CA GLY A 20 5.85 22.19 19.00
C GLY A 20 4.70 21.91 18.04
N ARG A 21 4.50 22.78 17.04
CA ARG A 21 3.51 22.54 16.00
C ARG A 21 3.87 21.24 15.30
N ASP A 22 2.94 20.25 15.29
CA ASP A 22 3.10 18.99 14.62
C ASP A 22 3.57 19.21 13.19
N LYS A 23 4.64 18.53 12.79
CA LYS A 23 5.24 18.69 11.49
C LYS A 23 4.29 18.13 10.42
N PRO A 24 3.85 18.92 9.44
CA PRO A 24 3.00 18.41 8.37
C PRO A 24 3.77 17.39 7.52
N VAL A 25 3.14 16.25 7.26
CA VAL A 25 3.69 15.17 6.43
C VAL A 25 2.60 14.71 5.46
N THR A 26 2.91 14.69 4.16
CA THR A 26 1.97 14.23 3.15
C THR A 26 2.24 12.76 2.81
N LEU A 27 1.19 11.92 2.92
CA LEU A 27 1.21 10.51 2.56
C LEU A 27 0.31 10.30 1.34
N ALA A 28 0.87 9.82 0.22
CA ALA A 28 0.12 9.45 -0.96
C ALA A 28 -0.31 7.99 -0.92
N LEU A 29 -1.57 7.71 -1.26
CA LEU A 29 -2.06 6.37 -1.48
C LEU A 29 -1.69 5.90 -2.89
N ASP A 30 -1.62 4.59 -3.08
CA ASP A 30 -1.39 3.93 -4.37
C ASP A 30 -2.68 3.79 -5.20
N PHE A 31 -3.82 3.72 -4.52
CA PHE A 31 -5.12 3.46 -5.13
C PHE A 31 -6.22 4.30 -4.46
N THR A 32 -7.44 4.21 -5.00
CA THR A 32 -8.63 4.78 -4.34
C THR A 32 -8.79 4.18 -2.93
N PRO A 33 -9.24 4.97 -1.93
CA PRO A 33 -9.37 4.49 -0.57
C PRO A 33 -10.18 3.19 -0.48
N ASN A 34 -9.57 2.17 0.10
CA ASN A 34 -10.17 0.86 0.34
C ASN A 34 -9.66 0.29 1.67
N ALA A 35 -10.09 -0.91 2.02
CA ALA A 35 -9.79 -1.51 3.32
C ALA A 35 -8.28 -1.67 3.63
N VAL A 36 -7.41 -1.75 2.62
CA VAL A 36 -5.94 -1.79 2.81
C VAL A 36 -5.44 -0.50 3.49
N HIS A 37 -6.06 0.63 3.20
CA HIS A 37 -5.68 1.94 3.74
C HIS A 37 -6.28 2.23 5.13
N ALA A 38 -7.14 1.36 5.65
CA ALA A 38 -7.83 1.56 6.93
C ALA A 38 -6.87 1.92 8.10
N PRO A 39 -5.67 1.32 8.24
CA PRO A 39 -4.71 1.70 9.27
C PRO A 39 -4.23 3.16 9.18
N ILE A 40 -4.07 3.68 7.96
CA ILE A 40 -3.60 5.07 7.73
C ILE A 40 -4.68 6.05 8.17
N TYR A 41 -5.94 5.81 7.80
CA TYR A 41 -7.07 6.63 8.22
C TYR A 41 -7.32 6.54 9.72
N ALA A 42 -7.17 5.35 10.31
CA ALA A 42 -7.27 5.16 11.76
C ALA A 42 -6.18 5.95 12.50
N ALA A 43 -4.95 5.99 12.00
CA ALA A 43 -3.86 6.75 12.59
C ALA A 43 -4.22 8.25 12.68
N VAL A 44 -4.76 8.83 11.63
CA VAL A 44 -5.17 10.24 11.60
C VAL A 44 -6.39 10.48 12.51
N ARG A 45 -7.42 9.65 12.41
CA ARG A 45 -8.65 9.78 13.23
C ARG A 45 -8.37 9.71 14.71
N LYS A 46 -7.49 8.80 15.14
CA LYS A 46 -7.13 8.58 16.55
C LYS A 46 -6.10 9.58 17.07
N GLY A 47 -5.43 10.30 16.16
CA GLY A 47 -4.39 11.25 16.53
C GLY A 47 -3.03 10.61 16.79
N TYR A 48 -2.84 9.34 16.42
CA TYR A 48 -1.54 8.67 16.57
C TYR A 48 -0.42 9.38 15.81
N ASP A 49 -0.73 10.03 14.69
CA ASP A 49 0.20 10.90 13.97
C ASP A 49 0.69 12.06 14.86
N ARG A 50 -0.22 12.70 15.61
CA ARG A 50 0.13 13.79 16.56
C ARG A 50 0.88 13.28 17.77
N ASP A 51 0.54 12.11 18.27
CA ASP A 51 1.26 11.46 19.39
C ASP A 51 2.74 11.22 19.01
N HIS A 52 3.02 11.01 17.74
CA HIS A 52 4.38 10.89 17.19
C HIS A 52 4.95 12.23 16.65
N GLY A 53 4.33 13.38 16.94
CA GLY A 53 4.83 14.71 16.62
C GLY A 53 4.72 15.12 15.15
N ILE A 54 3.85 14.49 14.37
CA ILE A 54 3.57 14.81 12.97
C ILE A 54 2.07 15.03 12.77
N ARG A 55 1.72 15.64 11.63
CA ARG A 55 0.35 15.75 11.14
C ARG A 55 0.27 15.15 9.76
N LEU A 56 -0.31 13.97 9.63
CA LEU A 56 -0.50 13.29 8.35
C LEU A 56 -1.59 13.96 7.51
N ARG A 57 -1.28 14.19 6.24
CA ARG A 57 -2.22 14.61 5.20
C ARG A 57 -2.28 13.51 4.16
N ILE A 58 -3.40 12.82 4.10
CA ILE A 58 -3.62 11.72 3.15
C ILE A 58 -3.96 12.34 1.79
N ARG A 59 -3.21 11.97 0.75
CA ARG A 59 -3.44 12.34 -0.64
C ARG A 59 -3.90 11.12 -1.43
N GLN A 60 -5.08 11.21 -2.00
CA GLN A 60 -5.58 10.19 -2.92
C GLN A 60 -4.95 10.38 -4.30
N PRO A 61 -4.67 9.30 -5.04
CA PRO A 61 -4.13 9.41 -6.40
C PRO A 61 -5.21 9.84 -7.39
N GLY A 62 -4.82 10.63 -8.40
CA GLY A 62 -5.67 10.92 -9.55
C GLY A 62 -5.57 9.82 -10.62
N SER A 63 -4.46 9.08 -10.64
CA SER A 63 -4.20 7.94 -11.53
C SER A 63 -3.22 6.97 -10.90
N ALA A 64 -3.14 5.74 -11.42
CA ALA A 64 -2.28 4.67 -10.90
C ALA A 64 -0.81 5.07 -10.64
N PRO A 65 -0.09 5.77 -11.56
CA PRO A 65 1.31 6.11 -11.34
C PRO A 65 1.55 7.40 -10.52
N ASP A 66 0.51 8.04 -9.96
CA ASP A 66 0.65 9.37 -9.34
C ASP A 66 1.54 9.37 -8.10
N ALA A 67 1.42 8.38 -7.21
CA ALA A 67 2.24 8.29 -5.99
C ALA A 67 3.74 8.29 -6.32
N LEU A 68 4.16 7.47 -7.29
CA LEU A 68 5.55 7.39 -7.74
C LEU A 68 6.08 8.73 -8.25
N LYS A 69 5.30 9.39 -9.11
CA LYS A 69 5.68 10.70 -9.70
C LYS A 69 5.77 11.80 -8.64
N LEU A 70 4.83 11.83 -7.70
CA LEU A 70 4.76 12.86 -6.67
C LEU A 70 5.90 12.72 -5.66
N ILE A 71 6.27 11.49 -5.28
CA ILE A 71 7.39 11.24 -4.38
C ILE A 71 8.72 11.53 -5.09
N ALA A 72 8.89 11.10 -6.33
CA ALA A 72 10.07 11.42 -7.13
C ALA A 72 10.29 12.94 -7.27
N ALA A 73 9.20 13.69 -7.43
CA ALA A 73 9.21 15.15 -7.52
C ALA A 73 9.35 15.86 -6.15
N GLY A 74 9.42 15.13 -5.03
CA GLY A 74 9.47 15.71 -3.68
C GLY A 74 8.21 16.46 -3.26
N LYS A 75 7.07 16.20 -3.92
CA LYS A 75 5.77 16.83 -3.61
C LYS A 75 4.97 16.08 -2.55
N VAL A 76 5.43 14.89 -2.18
CA VAL A 76 4.88 14.00 -1.17
C VAL A 76 6.04 13.39 -0.40
N ASP A 77 5.89 13.23 0.90
CA ASP A 77 6.96 12.78 1.80
C ASP A 77 7.08 11.25 1.87
N VAL A 78 5.94 10.57 1.97
CA VAL A 78 5.84 9.10 2.06
C VAL A 78 4.70 8.64 1.15
N GLY A 79 4.78 7.43 0.64
CA GLY A 79 3.71 6.82 -0.15
C GLY A 79 3.44 5.38 0.22
N VAL A 80 2.33 4.91 -0.29
CA VAL A 80 1.96 3.49 -0.35
C VAL A 80 2.22 3.00 -1.76
N LEU A 81 2.69 1.78 -1.91
CA LEU A 81 2.95 1.19 -3.23
C LEU A 81 2.92 -0.34 -3.16
N ASP A 82 2.53 -0.96 -4.26
CA ASP A 82 2.79 -2.35 -4.53
C ASP A 82 4.31 -2.63 -4.55
N ILE A 83 4.72 -3.76 -3.99
CA ILE A 83 6.15 -4.08 -3.85
C ILE A 83 6.84 -4.30 -5.20
N HIS A 84 6.12 -4.81 -6.20
CA HIS A 84 6.65 -5.02 -7.55
C HIS A 84 6.93 -3.67 -8.24
N ASP A 85 6.02 -2.71 -8.07
CA ASP A 85 6.19 -1.35 -8.60
C ASP A 85 7.33 -0.61 -7.90
N LEU A 86 7.55 -0.83 -6.59
CA LEU A 86 8.75 -0.36 -5.89
C LEU A 86 10.02 -0.92 -6.55
N GLY A 87 10.06 -2.22 -6.80
CA GLY A 87 11.17 -2.90 -7.47
C GLY A 87 11.43 -2.32 -8.86
N LEU A 88 10.40 -2.20 -9.67
CA LEU A 88 10.46 -1.65 -11.04
C LEU A 88 10.90 -0.18 -11.07
N ALA A 89 10.41 0.64 -10.14
CA ALA A 89 10.84 2.04 -10.03
C ALA A 89 12.32 2.15 -9.69
N ARG A 90 12.81 1.29 -8.77
CA ARG A 90 14.24 1.23 -8.44
C ARG A 90 15.10 0.76 -9.60
N GLU A 91 14.65 -0.22 -10.35
CA GLU A 91 15.35 -0.70 -11.55
C GLU A 91 15.50 0.38 -12.64
N ARG A 92 14.54 1.34 -12.67
CA ARG A 92 14.58 2.54 -13.52
C ARG A 92 15.41 3.69 -12.95
N GLY A 93 16.12 3.45 -11.83
CA GLY A 93 17.03 4.42 -11.22
C GLY A 93 16.41 5.28 -10.10
N SER A 94 15.15 5.05 -9.71
CA SER A 94 14.58 5.75 -8.54
C SER A 94 15.23 5.24 -7.25
N ASP A 95 15.67 6.15 -6.37
CA ASP A 95 16.24 5.76 -5.08
C ASP A 95 15.16 5.68 -3.99
N PHE A 96 14.12 4.90 -4.27
CA PHE A 96 13.04 4.61 -3.33
C PHE A 96 13.43 3.51 -2.35
N VAL A 97 12.96 3.63 -1.11
CA VAL A 97 13.24 2.70 -0.02
C VAL A 97 11.93 2.34 0.67
N GLY A 98 11.63 1.04 0.76
CA GLY A 98 10.53 0.52 1.57
C GLY A 98 10.84 0.66 3.06
N VAL A 99 9.90 1.19 3.83
CA VAL A 99 10.10 1.52 5.25
C VAL A 99 9.13 0.80 6.19
N GLY A 100 8.15 0.08 5.65
CA GLY A 100 7.22 -0.73 6.44
C GLY A 100 6.33 -1.57 5.54
N ALA A 101 5.99 -2.77 5.95
CA ALA A 101 5.07 -3.66 5.24
C ALA A 101 3.64 -3.48 5.76
N LEU A 102 2.79 -2.82 4.98
CA LEU A 102 1.39 -2.59 5.37
C LEU A 102 0.57 -3.87 5.26
N VAL A 103 0.79 -4.66 4.22
CA VAL A 103 0.13 -5.96 4.00
C VAL A 103 1.20 -7.03 3.87
N GLN A 104 1.13 -8.08 4.69
CA GLN A 104 2.18 -9.09 4.89
C GLN A 104 2.05 -10.33 3.99
N ARG A 105 1.16 -10.30 3.00
CA ARG A 105 0.97 -11.41 2.05
C ARG A 105 0.50 -10.89 0.70
N PRO A 106 0.68 -11.69 -0.38
CA PRO A 106 0.15 -11.35 -1.70
C PRO A 106 -1.35 -11.11 -1.70
N LEU A 107 -1.78 -10.01 -2.29
CA LEU A 107 -3.18 -9.68 -2.59
C LEU A 107 -3.48 -9.81 -4.06
N ALA A 108 -2.45 -9.78 -4.91
CA ALA A 108 -2.59 -9.86 -6.35
C ALA A 108 -3.22 -11.18 -6.79
N ALA A 109 -4.12 -11.09 -7.74
CA ALA A 109 -4.75 -12.20 -8.42
C ALA A 109 -5.07 -11.80 -9.86
N ILE A 110 -5.16 -12.75 -10.76
CA ILE A 110 -5.86 -12.58 -12.01
C ILE A 110 -7.32 -12.93 -11.75
N ILE A 111 -8.17 -11.90 -11.70
CA ILE A 111 -9.62 -12.08 -11.55
C ILE A 111 -10.23 -12.18 -12.93
N ALA A 112 -10.82 -13.33 -13.23
CA ALA A 112 -11.34 -13.66 -14.54
C ALA A 112 -12.84 -13.97 -14.47
N ARG A 113 -13.51 -13.85 -15.58
CA ARG A 113 -14.89 -14.34 -15.78
C ARG A 113 -14.93 -15.85 -15.60
N SER A 114 -16.05 -16.39 -15.21
CA SER A 114 -16.21 -17.80 -14.85
C SER A 114 -16.02 -18.79 -16.00
N ASP A 115 -16.08 -18.32 -17.26
CA ASP A 115 -15.78 -19.12 -18.45
C ASP A 115 -14.29 -19.38 -18.64
N VAL A 116 -13.41 -18.56 -18.07
CA VAL A 116 -11.95 -18.80 -17.97
C VAL A 116 -11.72 -19.80 -16.84
N LYS A 117 -11.34 -21.04 -17.17
CA LYS A 117 -11.23 -22.12 -16.16
C LYS A 117 -9.86 -22.15 -15.48
N ARG A 118 -8.81 -21.69 -16.16
CA ARG A 118 -7.42 -21.66 -15.73
C ARG A 118 -6.66 -20.52 -16.42
N PRO A 119 -5.54 -20.07 -15.88
CA PRO A 119 -4.81 -18.91 -16.41
C PRO A 119 -4.46 -19.00 -17.89
N ARG A 120 -3.99 -20.15 -18.39
CA ARG A 120 -3.63 -20.30 -19.81
C ARG A 120 -4.80 -20.12 -20.78
N ASP A 121 -6.05 -20.22 -20.31
CA ASP A 121 -7.23 -19.94 -21.15
C ASP A 121 -7.32 -18.45 -21.53
N LEU A 122 -6.44 -17.59 -21.03
CA LEU A 122 -6.35 -16.17 -21.38
C LEU A 122 -5.58 -15.91 -22.67
N GLU A 123 -4.95 -16.92 -23.25
CA GLU A 123 -4.35 -16.80 -24.59
C GLU A 123 -5.41 -16.38 -25.62
N GLY A 124 -5.10 -15.34 -26.40
CA GLY A 124 -6.01 -14.73 -27.37
C GLY A 124 -7.13 -13.87 -26.77
N ARG A 125 -7.29 -13.83 -25.44
CA ARG A 125 -8.33 -13.05 -24.76
C ARG A 125 -7.86 -11.66 -24.35
N ARG A 126 -8.82 -10.75 -24.10
CA ARG A 126 -8.53 -9.39 -23.63
C ARG A 126 -8.34 -9.40 -22.11
N VAL A 127 -7.22 -8.86 -21.66
CA VAL A 127 -6.90 -8.67 -20.24
C VAL A 127 -6.77 -7.19 -19.99
N GLY A 128 -7.60 -6.66 -19.08
CA GLY A 128 -7.57 -5.25 -18.69
C GLY A 128 -6.46 -5.00 -17.69
N VAL A 129 -5.62 -3.98 -17.93
CA VAL A 129 -4.52 -3.57 -17.05
C VAL A 129 -4.72 -2.15 -16.53
N SER A 130 -4.27 -1.84 -15.33
CA SER A 130 -4.41 -0.51 -14.72
C SER A 130 -3.46 0.52 -15.35
N GLY A 131 -2.40 0.06 -16.00
CA GLY A 131 -1.29 0.88 -16.51
C GLY A 131 -0.11 0.92 -15.54
N LEU A 132 -0.16 0.18 -14.43
CA LEU A 132 1.02 -0.07 -13.61
C LEU A 132 1.94 -1.08 -14.28
N PRO A 133 3.26 -0.94 -14.13
CA PRO A 133 4.22 -1.85 -14.74
C PRO A 133 4.14 -3.29 -14.22
N SER A 134 3.62 -3.50 -13.02
CA SER A 134 3.44 -4.81 -12.37
C SER A 134 2.35 -5.67 -13.03
N ASP A 135 1.29 -5.07 -13.60
CA ASP A 135 0.15 -5.82 -14.12
C ASP A 135 0.53 -6.88 -15.17
N PRO A 136 1.27 -6.53 -16.26
CA PRO A 136 1.69 -7.54 -17.24
C PRO A 136 2.61 -8.60 -16.65
N ALA A 137 3.42 -8.21 -15.67
CA ALA A 137 4.39 -9.10 -15.03
C ALA A 137 3.71 -10.12 -14.11
N VAL A 138 2.69 -9.71 -13.34
CA VAL A 138 1.85 -10.60 -12.54
C VAL A 138 1.07 -11.56 -13.44
N LEU A 139 0.47 -11.06 -14.53
CA LEU A 139 -0.21 -11.91 -15.52
C LEU A 139 0.75 -12.98 -16.08
N LYS A 140 1.95 -12.57 -16.48
CA LYS A 140 3.00 -13.47 -16.94
C LYS A 140 3.30 -14.56 -15.94
N ALA A 141 3.57 -14.20 -14.69
CA ALA A 141 3.91 -15.15 -13.64
C ALA A 141 2.81 -16.19 -13.44
N VAL A 142 1.56 -15.77 -13.37
CA VAL A 142 0.40 -16.64 -13.17
C VAL A 142 0.16 -17.54 -14.40
N MET A 143 0.22 -17.01 -15.61
CA MET A 143 0.03 -17.79 -16.86
C MET A 143 1.14 -18.80 -17.06
N GLN A 144 2.41 -18.40 -16.89
CA GLN A 144 3.55 -19.31 -17.08
C GLN A 144 3.57 -20.46 -16.07
N ASN A 145 3.15 -20.22 -14.82
CA ASN A 145 3.00 -21.29 -13.84
C ASN A 145 1.90 -22.31 -14.21
N ASP A 146 0.94 -21.91 -15.04
CA ASP A 146 -0.10 -22.79 -15.58
C ASP A 146 0.25 -23.36 -16.97
N GLY A 147 1.46 -23.10 -17.47
CA GLY A 147 1.93 -23.55 -18.79
C GLY A 147 1.35 -22.76 -19.97
N GLY A 148 0.88 -21.52 -19.73
CA GLY A 148 0.41 -20.60 -20.77
C GLY A 148 1.47 -19.58 -21.18
N ASP A 149 1.21 -18.91 -22.29
CA ASP A 149 2.01 -17.83 -22.86
C ASP A 149 1.28 -16.48 -22.74
N GLU A 150 1.73 -15.63 -21.86
CA GLU A 150 1.14 -14.32 -21.61
C GLU A 150 1.25 -13.38 -22.81
N SER A 151 2.22 -13.59 -23.70
CA SER A 151 2.39 -12.79 -24.91
C SER A 151 1.23 -12.93 -25.90
N GLN A 152 0.45 -14.00 -25.78
CA GLN A 152 -0.75 -14.24 -26.55
C GLN A 152 -1.98 -13.49 -25.99
N ALA A 153 -1.92 -12.97 -24.77
CA ALA A 153 -3.01 -12.19 -24.20
C ALA A 153 -3.06 -10.77 -24.80
N ARG A 154 -4.27 -10.25 -25.03
CA ARG A 154 -4.48 -8.90 -25.58
C ARG A 154 -4.65 -7.92 -24.42
N LEU A 155 -3.60 -7.15 -24.08
CA LEU A 155 -3.65 -6.17 -23.01
C LEU A 155 -4.44 -4.91 -23.42
N VAL A 156 -5.37 -4.47 -22.58
CA VAL A 156 -6.18 -3.26 -22.75
C VAL A 156 -6.02 -2.39 -21.51
N THR A 157 -5.51 -1.17 -21.64
CA THR A 157 -5.39 -0.24 -20.51
C THR A 157 -6.76 0.30 -20.12
N ILE A 158 -7.19 0.00 -18.88
CA ILE A 158 -8.50 0.35 -18.33
C ILE A 158 -8.43 1.22 -17.07
N GLY A 159 -7.23 1.61 -16.60
CA GLY A 159 -7.05 2.34 -15.36
C GLY A 159 -7.66 1.59 -14.16
N PHE A 160 -8.33 2.33 -13.27
CA PHE A 160 -8.97 1.76 -12.07
C PHE A 160 -10.37 1.17 -12.33
N SER A 161 -10.71 0.88 -13.59
CA SER A 161 -12.05 0.44 -14.00
C SER A 161 -12.20 -1.09 -14.13
N ALA A 162 -11.47 -1.88 -13.33
CA ALA A 162 -11.48 -3.34 -13.40
C ALA A 162 -12.89 -3.93 -13.27
N VAL A 163 -13.63 -3.55 -12.22
CA VAL A 163 -14.96 -4.07 -11.92
C VAL A 163 -15.98 -3.81 -13.05
N PRO A 164 -16.21 -2.56 -13.52
CA PRO A 164 -17.15 -2.31 -14.60
C PRO A 164 -16.74 -3.02 -15.91
N ASN A 165 -15.43 -3.06 -16.23
CA ASN A 165 -14.98 -3.72 -17.45
C ASN A 165 -15.23 -5.24 -17.46
N LEU A 166 -15.13 -5.92 -16.30
CA LEU A 166 -15.46 -7.33 -16.16
C LEU A 166 -16.99 -7.56 -16.25
N ILE A 167 -17.80 -6.73 -15.58
CA ILE A 167 -19.27 -6.81 -15.60
C ILE A 167 -19.79 -6.60 -17.01
N ASP A 168 -19.30 -5.55 -17.70
CA ASP A 168 -19.71 -5.21 -19.07
C ASP A 168 -19.09 -6.14 -20.13
N LYS A 169 -18.31 -7.14 -19.71
CA LYS A 169 -17.64 -8.10 -20.62
C LYS A 169 -16.73 -7.45 -21.64
N ARG A 170 -16.16 -6.29 -21.32
CA ARG A 170 -15.18 -5.60 -22.18
C ARG A 170 -13.83 -6.28 -22.16
N VAL A 171 -13.52 -6.94 -21.03
CA VAL A 171 -12.33 -7.77 -20.84
C VAL A 171 -12.71 -9.10 -20.19
N GLU A 172 -11.91 -10.12 -20.40
CA GLU A 172 -12.13 -11.46 -19.87
C GLU A 172 -11.48 -11.67 -18.51
N ALA A 173 -10.41 -10.89 -18.21
CA ALA A 173 -9.71 -10.92 -16.93
C ALA A 173 -9.03 -9.57 -16.63
N VAL A 174 -8.63 -9.39 -15.38
CA VAL A 174 -7.85 -8.25 -14.89
C VAL A 174 -6.87 -8.70 -13.81
N PRO A 175 -5.63 -8.23 -13.77
CA PRO A 175 -4.83 -8.21 -12.55
C PRO A 175 -5.50 -7.27 -11.56
N ALA A 176 -5.78 -7.74 -10.35
CA ALA A 176 -6.45 -6.96 -9.31
C ALA A 176 -6.26 -7.63 -7.95
N PHE A 177 -6.72 -6.99 -6.88
CA PHE A 177 -6.62 -7.53 -5.54
C PHE A 177 -7.89 -8.33 -5.17
N TRP A 178 -7.69 -9.59 -4.77
CA TRP A 178 -8.80 -10.48 -4.39
C TRP A 178 -9.62 -9.94 -3.20
N ASN A 179 -9.01 -9.16 -2.30
CA ASN A 179 -9.68 -8.54 -1.15
C ASN A 179 -10.40 -7.23 -1.48
N ALA A 180 -10.15 -6.64 -2.63
CA ALA A 180 -10.78 -5.40 -3.10
C ALA A 180 -11.77 -5.70 -4.23
N GLU A 181 -11.33 -5.77 -5.48
CA GLU A 181 -12.18 -6.03 -6.64
C GLU A 181 -12.85 -7.40 -6.58
N GLY A 182 -12.16 -8.42 -6.07
CA GLY A 182 -12.71 -9.76 -5.88
C GLY A 182 -13.92 -9.75 -4.95
N VAL A 183 -13.83 -9.05 -3.82
CA VAL A 183 -14.94 -8.89 -2.87
C VAL A 183 -16.09 -8.12 -3.51
N VAL A 184 -15.82 -7.03 -4.26
CA VAL A 184 -16.87 -6.25 -4.96
C VAL A 184 -17.64 -7.13 -5.93
N LEU A 185 -16.94 -7.87 -6.79
CA LEU A 185 -17.58 -8.73 -7.80
C LEU A 185 -18.43 -9.84 -7.17
N LYS A 186 -17.89 -10.52 -6.15
CA LYS A 186 -18.61 -11.56 -5.41
C LYS A 186 -19.88 -11.02 -4.75
N ARG A 187 -19.81 -9.88 -4.08
CA ARG A 187 -20.98 -9.24 -3.44
C ARG A 187 -22.05 -8.80 -4.44
N ARG A 188 -21.65 -8.47 -5.67
CA ARG A 188 -22.56 -8.17 -6.78
C ARG A 188 -23.12 -9.42 -7.49
N GLY A 189 -22.78 -10.62 -7.01
CA GLY A 189 -23.21 -11.88 -7.61
C GLY A 189 -22.60 -12.14 -8.99
N VAL A 190 -21.48 -11.46 -9.33
CA VAL A 190 -20.79 -11.66 -10.61
C VAL A 190 -20.00 -12.98 -10.54
N PRO A 191 -20.26 -13.93 -11.44
CA PRO A 191 -19.53 -15.20 -11.44
C PRO A 191 -18.11 -14.99 -11.95
N ILE A 192 -17.15 -15.09 -11.04
CA ILE A 192 -15.71 -14.93 -11.31
C ILE A 192 -14.90 -16.13 -10.85
N ARG A 193 -13.65 -16.18 -11.32
CA ARG A 193 -12.56 -16.99 -10.76
C ARG A 193 -11.42 -16.08 -10.33
N GLU A 194 -10.77 -16.44 -9.24
CA GLU A 194 -9.57 -15.78 -8.74
C GLU A 194 -8.39 -16.73 -8.89
N PHE A 195 -7.42 -16.36 -9.70
CA PHE A 195 -6.13 -17.05 -9.80
C PHE A 195 -5.14 -16.25 -8.97
N ARG A 196 -5.04 -16.56 -7.67
CA ARG A 196 -4.17 -15.84 -6.72
C ARG A 196 -2.71 -16.19 -6.98
N VAL A 197 -1.83 -15.20 -6.90
CA VAL A 197 -0.41 -15.43 -7.22
C VAL A 197 0.24 -16.46 -6.32
N ASP A 198 -0.17 -16.57 -5.05
CA ASP A 198 0.36 -17.54 -4.10
C ASP A 198 -0.13 -18.99 -4.37
N ASP A 199 -1.23 -19.18 -5.11
CA ASP A 199 -1.66 -20.49 -5.63
C ASP A 199 -0.86 -20.88 -6.89
N TYR A 200 -0.17 -19.92 -7.51
CA TYR A 200 0.67 -20.07 -8.70
C TYR A 200 2.16 -19.83 -8.41
N GLY A 201 2.62 -20.28 -7.23
CA GLY A 201 4.03 -20.40 -6.88
C GLY A 201 4.70 -19.12 -6.36
N ALA A 202 3.98 -18.04 -6.15
CA ALA A 202 4.53 -16.89 -5.48
C ALA A 202 4.80 -17.18 -3.98
N PRO A 203 5.93 -16.75 -3.44
CA PRO A 203 6.18 -16.87 -2.00
C PRO A 203 5.28 -15.90 -1.21
N ARG A 204 5.20 -16.09 0.09
CA ARG A 204 4.61 -15.07 0.96
C ARG A 204 5.54 -13.87 1.02
N TYR A 205 5.14 -12.76 0.40
CA TYR A 205 5.82 -11.47 0.44
C TYR A 205 4.82 -10.37 0.85
N PRO A 206 5.32 -9.22 1.35
CA PRO A 206 4.44 -8.07 1.58
C PRO A 206 3.94 -7.52 0.24
N GLU A 207 2.63 -7.48 0.02
CA GLU A 207 2.07 -6.91 -1.20
C GLU A 207 2.20 -5.39 -1.24
N VAL A 208 1.80 -4.75 -0.14
CA VAL A 208 1.73 -3.30 -0.06
C VAL A 208 2.68 -2.78 1.00
N VAL A 209 3.51 -1.81 0.61
CA VAL A 209 4.54 -1.25 1.47
C VAL A 209 4.42 0.28 1.58
N LEU A 210 4.81 0.81 2.74
CA LEU A 210 5.15 2.23 2.87
C LEU A 210 6.54 2.44 2.28
N PHE A 211 6.71 3.51 1.50
CA PHE A 211 7.98 3.84 0.89
C PHE A 211 8.25 5.34 0.87
N THR A 212 9.50 5.71 0.75
CA THR A 212 9.94 7.09 0.56
C THR A 212 11.26 7.12 -0.21
N THR A 213 11.88 8.30 -0.38
CA THR A 213 13.22 8.41 -0.97
C THR A 213 14.30 8.21 0.09
N ARG A 214 15.47 7.71 -0.30
CA ARG A 214 16.66 7.66 0.57
C ARG A 214 17.00 9.04 1.14
N ARG A 215 16.94 10.08 0.30
CA ARG A 215 17.13 11.46 0.71
C ARG A 215 16.18 11.88 1.84
N MET A 216 14.93 11.46 1.82
CA MET A 216 13.97 11.74 2.89
C MET A 216 14.37 11.04 4.18
N ILE A 217 14.83 9.79 4.11
CA ILE A 217 15.34 9.05 5.27
C ILE A 217 16.57 9.73 5.85
N GLU A 218 17.54 10.11 5.03
CA GLU A 218 18.79 10.74 5.47
C GLU A 218 18.55 12.09 6.15
N ARG A 219 17.65 12.91 5.60
CA ARG A 219 17.40 14.26 6.12
C ARG A 219 16.34 14.33 7.21
N HIS A 220 15.39 13.40 7.21
CA HIS A 220 14.19 13.45 8.05
C HIS A 220 13.82 12.09 8.63
N ARG A 221 14.83 11.31 9.06
CA ARG A 221 14.64 9.95 9.58
C ARG A 221 13.58 9.86 10.68
N ALA A 222 13.63 10.78 11.66
CA ALA A 222 12.65 10.82 12.74
C ALA A 222 11.21 11.01 12.23
N THR A 223 11.02 11.83 11.18
CA THR A 223 9.70 12.03 10.56
C THR A 223 9.22 10.76 9.86
N VAL A 224 10.09 10.05 9.13
CA VAL A 224 9.73 8.78 8.48
C VAL A 224 9.38 7.73 9.54
N LYS A 225 10.16 7.65 10.64
CA LYS A 225 9.86 6.75 11.76
C LYS A 225 8.50 7.05 12.38
N ALA A 226 8.20 8.33 12.62
CA ALA A 226 6.92 8.78 13.14
C ALA A 226 5.73 8.33 12.25
N VAL A 227 5.88 8.39 10.92
CA VAL A 227 4.86 7.87 9.99
C VAL A 227 4.67 6.37 10.17
N VAL A 228 5.77 5.59 10.20
CA VAL A 228 5.70 4.13 10.37
C VAL A 228 5.05 3.76 11.69
N ASP A 229 5.43 4.42 12.78
CA ASP A 229 4.86 4.16 14.11
C ASP A 229 3.38 4.54 14.18
N SER A 230 2.99 5.70 13.64
CA SER A 230 1.60 6.14 13.55
C SER A 230 0.72 5.12 12.81
N VAL A 231 1.19 4.62 11.67
CA VAL A 231 0.44 3.63 10.89
C VAL A 231 0.42 2.27 11.59
N ARG A 232 1.49 1.90 12.31
CA ARG A 232 1.52 0.69 13.16
C ARG A 232 0.44 0.75 14.24
N ASP A 233 0.31 1.89 14.94
CA ASP A 233 -0.72 2.09 15.92
C ASP A 233 -2.12 2.06 15.29
N GLY A 234 -2.25 2.61 14.08
CA GLY A 234 -3.45 2.49 13.27
C GLY A 234 -3.80 1.05 12.92
N VAL A 235 -2.83 0.20 12.56
CA VAL A 235 -3.05 -1.26 12.37
C VAL A 235 -3.60 -1.88 13.64
N ASN A 236 -2.98 -1.60 14.78
CA ASN A 236 -3.40 -2.17 16.07
C ASN A 236 -4.80 -1.71 16.46
N ASP A 237 -5.18 -0.45 16.17
CA ASP A 237 -6.54 0.05 16.41
C ASP A 237 -7.56 -0.64 15.51
N VAL A 238 -7.30 -0.72 14.22
CA VAL A 238 -8.19 -1.37 13.22
C VAL A 238 -8.47 -2.83 13.59
N LEU A 239 -7.45 -3.57 13.99
CA LEU A 239 -7.59 -4.98 14.36
C LEU A 239 -8.40 -5.19 15.65
N ARG A 240 -8.40 -4.21 16.55
CA ARG A 240 -9.20 -4.24 17.81
C ARG A 240 -10.58 -3.63 17.62
N HIS A 241 -10.69 -2.58 16.82
CA HIS A 241 -11.90 -1.76 16.67
C HIS A 241 -12.16 -1.47 15.19
N PRO A 242 -12.58 -2.44 14.37
CA PRO A 242 -12.71 -2.28 12.92
C PRO A 242 -13.83 -1.30 12.49
N ALA A 243 -14.91 -1.21 13.25
CA ALA A 243 -16.10 -0.45 12.81
C ALA A 243 -15.85 1.05 12.54
N PRO A 244 -15.08 1.82 13.34
CA PRO A 244 -14.74 3.19 12.97
C PRO A 244 -13.93 3.31 11.68
N ALA A 245 -12.98 2.38 11.45
CA ALA A 245 -12.17 2.37 10.24
C ALA A 245 -13.00 2.05 8.99
N VAL A 246 -14.00 1.18 9.11
CA VAL A 246 -14.99 0.94 8.03
C VAL A 246 -15.67 2.24 7.61
N ARG A 247 -16.16 3.03 8.56
CA ARG A 247 -16.82 4.32 8.26
C ARG A 247 -15.86 5.34 7.64
N ASP A 248 -14.61 5.39 8.12
CA ASP A 248 -13.60 6.32 7.57
C ASP A 248 -13.31 6.00 6.10
N ILE A 249 -13.11 4.72 5.78
CA ILE A 249 -12.84 4.27 4.42
C ILE A 249 -14.08 4.41 3.52
N ALA A 250 -15.27 4.07 4.01
CA ALA A 250 -16.52 4.22 3.26
C ALA A 250 -16.73 5.68 2.85
N ARG A 251 -16.51 6.63 3.77
CA ARG A 251 -16.59 8.06 3.50
C ARG A 251 -15.52 8.52 2.51
N ALA A 252 -14.26 8.12 2.72
CA ALA A 252 -13.14 8.56 1.89
C ALA A 252 -13.19 8.01 0.46
N GLY A 253 -13.64 6.77 0.29
CA GLY A 253 -13.77 6.08 -1.00
C GLY A 253 -15.15 6.20 -1.64
N ASN A 254 -16.09 6.93 -1.01
CA ASN A 254 -17.51 6.99 -1.43
C ASN A 254 -18.10 5.59 -1.69
N SER A 255 -17.91 4.69 -0.71
CA SER A 255 -18.26 3.26 -0.81
C SER A 255 -19.26 2.85 0.26
N ASP A 256 -20.00 1.78 0.02
CA ASP A 256 -20.92 1.16 0.98
C ASP A 256 -20.15 0.58 2.19
N GLU A 257 -20.62 0.83 3.42
CA GLU A 257 -19.97 0.34 4.63
C GLU A 257 -19.96 -1.20 4.71
N GLY A 258 -20.99 -1.86 4.21
CA GLY A 258 -21.07 -3.34 4.17
C GLY A 258 -20.00 -3.92 3.23
N LEU A 259 -19.73 -3.25 2.11
CA LEU A 259 -18.65 -3.62 1.21
C LEU A 259 -17.28 -3.43 1.90
N VAL A 260 -17.04 -2.25 2.47
CA VAL A 260 -15.76 -1.97 3.15
C VAL A 260 -15.53 -2.93 4.31
N ARG A 261 -16.57 -3.28 5.07
CA ARG A 261 -16.51 -4.30 6.13
C ARG A 261 -16.05 -5.64 5.59
N ALA A 262 -16.64 -6.13 4.51
CA ALA A 262 -16.28 -7.40 3.90
C ALA A 262 -14.82 -7.38 3.36
N GLN A 263 -14.39 -6.26 2.77
CA GLN A 263 -13.00 -6.06 2.33
C GLN A 263 -12.04 -6.07 3.51
N LEU A 264 -12.40 -5.38 4.62
CA LEU A 264 -11.56 -5.29 5.81
C LEU A 264 -11.46 -6.65 6.51
N GLU A 265 -12.55 -7.39 6.64
CA GLU A 265 -12.54 -8.76 7.16
C GLU A 265 -11.61 -9.67 6.34
N ALA A 266 -11.65 -9.55 5.01
CA ALA A 266 -10.80 -10.33 4.11
C ALA A 266 -9.32 -10.01 4.27
N VAL A 267 -8.93 -8.72 4.40
CA VAL A 267 -7.51 -8.30 4.44
C VAL A 267 -6.91 -8.26 5.84
N SER A 268 -7.71 -8.10 6.91
CA SER A 268 -7.22 -7.91 8.28
C SER A 268 -6.19 -8.95 8.76
N PRO A 269 -6.31 -10.26 8.43
CA PRO A 269 -5.28 -11.23 8.80
C PRO A 269 -3.90 -10.93 8.20
N ALA A 270 -3.87 -10.23 7.06
CA ALA A 270 -2.63 -9.87 6.37
C ALA A 270 -1.94 -8.61 6.92
N PHE A 271 -2.53 -7.91 7.89
CA PHE A 271 -1.88 -6.77 8.55
C PHE A 271 -0.85 -7.19 9.62
N ARG A 272 -0.76 -8.47 9.95
CA ARG A 272 0.18 -8.95 10.97
C ARG A 272 1.38 -9.66 10.36
N PRO A 273 2.58 -9.45 10.95
CA PRO A 273 2.94 -8.47 12.01
C PRO A 273 2.93 -7.03 11.49
N ALA A 274 2.41 -6.09 12.31
CA ALA A 274 2.15 -4.72 11.89
C ALA A 274 3.42 -3.97 11.46
N LEU A 275 3.48 -3.56 10.22
CA LEU A 275 4.55 -2.78 9.57
C LEU A 275 5.95 -3.44 9.56
N VAL A 276 6.11 -4.67 10.07
CA VAL A 276 7.41 -5.34 10.15
C VAL A 276 7.91 -5.73 8.75
N LEU A 277 9.16 -5.41 8.46
CA LEU A 277 9.87 -5.88 7.26
C LEU A 277 10.56 -7.21 7.59
N GLN A 278 10.06 -8.31 7.03
CA GLN A 278 10.63 -9.64 7.24
C GLN A 278 11.66 -9.95 6.14
N ARG A 279 12.94 -10.04 6.51
CA ARG A 279 14.04 -10.28 5.56
C ARG A 279 13.79 -11.49 4.67
N LYS A 280 13.40 -12.63 5.25
CA LYS A 280 13.14 -13.86 4.50
C LYS A 280 12.03 -13.70 3.46
N ALA A 281 10.95 -13.00 3.81
CA ALA A 281 9.84 -12.76 2.88
C ALA A 281 10.26 -11.86 1.71
N LEU A 282 11.05 -10.82 2.00
CA LEU A 282 11.59 -9.91 0.98
C LEU A 282 12.64 -10.57 0.09
N ASP A 283 13.47 -11.46 0.63
CA ASP A 283 14.40 -12.27 -0.17
C ASP A 283 13.65 -13.24 -1.09
N GLY A 284 12.52 -13.80 -0.62
CA GLY A 284 11.61 -14.62 -1.42
C GLY A 284 11.01 -13.83 -2.58
N TRP A 285 10.44 -12.64 -2.29
CA TRP A 285 9.95 -11.72 -3.31
C TRP A 285 11.02 -11.38 -4.35
N ALA A 286 12.19 -10.97 -3.91
CA ALA A 286 13.29 -10.59 -4.80
C ALA A 286 13.70 -11.71 -5.77
N SER A 287 13.71 -12.94 -5.28
CA SER A 287 14.04 -14.13 -6.08
C SER A 287 12.92 -14.49 -7.05
N TRP A 288 11.66 -14.36 -6.63
CA TRP A 288 10.49 -14.66 -7.45
C TRP A 288 10.34 -13.64 -8.58
N ASP A 289 10.46 -12.34 -8.29
CA ASP A 289 10.41 -11.28 -9.30
C ASP A 289 11.47 -11.43 -10.39
N ALA A 290 12.70 -11.77 -9.99
CA ALA A 290 13.78 -12.02 -10.94
C ALA A 290 13.52 -13.30 -11.78
N ARG A 291 13.01 -14.37 -11.15
CA ARG A 291 12.70 -15.63 -11.82
C ARG A 291 11.66 -15.47 -12.92
N PHE A 292 10.60 -14.70 -12.66
CA PHE A 292 9.50 -14.50 -13.61
C PHE A 292 9.68 -13.28 -14.51
N GLY A 293 10.85 -12.60 -14.40
CA GLY A 293 11.17 -11.44 -15.24
C GLY A 293 10.30 -10.22 -14.94
N ILE A 294 9.66 -10.16 -13.75
CA ILE A 294 9.05 -8.95 -13.22
C ILE A 294 10.14 -7.89 -13.08
N LEU A 295 11.26 -8.28 -12.48
CA LEU A 295 12.50 -7.50 -12.46
C LEU A 295 13.57 -8.19 -13.30
N LYS A 296 14.36 -7.41 -14.03
CA LYS A 296 15.46 -7.92 -14.86
C LYS A 296 16.56 -8.59 -14.04
N ARG A 297 16.74 -8.16 -12.80
CA ARG A 297 17.72 -8.69 -11.85
C ARG A 297 17.11 -8.81 -10.46
N ARG A 298 17.63 -9.75 -9.69
CA ARG A 298 17.26 -9.86 -8.27
C ARG A 298 17.65 -8.58 -7.54
N PRO A 299 16.70 -7.85 -6.94
CA PRO A 299 17.01 -6.62 -6.22
C PRO A 299 17.81 -6.90 -4.94
N ASP A 300 18.69 -5.96 -4.58
CA ASP A 300 19.35 -5.95 -3.29
C ASP A 300 18.36 -5.50 -2.22
N VAL A 301 17.85 -6.45 -1.46
CA VAL A 301 16.86 -6.23 -0.39
C VAL A 301 17.42 -5.30 0.69
N GLY A 302 18.73 -5.37 1.01
CA GLY A 302 19.35 -4.49 1.99
C GLY A 302 19.39 -3.02 1.57
N ARG A 303 19.51 -2.76 0.27
CA ARG A 303 19.46 -1.41 -0.30
C ARG A 303 18.04 -0.93 -0.60
N SER A 304 17.10 -1.87 -0.78
CA SER A 304 15.72 -1.55 -1.15
C SER A 304 14.82 -1.27 0.05
N PHE A 305 15.20 -1.71 1.25
CA PHE A 305 14.39 -1.58 2.46
C PHE A 305 15.21 -1.11 3.66
N ASP A 306 14.62 -0.26 4.51
CA ASP A 306 15.21 0.14 5.79
C ASP A 306 14.53 -0.59 6.95
N PHE A 307 15.12 -1.70 7.37
CA PHE A 307 14.62 -2.57 8.43
C PHE A 307 14.60 -1.90 9.81
N SER A 308 15.41 -0.86 10.04
CA SER A 308 15.49 -0.22 11.35
C SER A 308 14.34 0.73 11.63
N LEU A 309 13.64 1.20 10.59
CA LEU A 309 12.43 2.02 10.71
C LEU A 309 11.19 1.20 11.03
N ALA A 310 11.18 -0.09 10.67
CA ALA A 310 10.05 -1.01 10.81
C ALA A 310 10.12 -1.90 12.08
N ARG A 311 10.99 -1.57 13.02
CA ARG A 311 11.15 -2.29 14.30
C ARG A 311 10.19 -1.82 15.36
#